data_df988bd1f9ee040f528fa4721734bc6b
#
_entry.id   df988bd1f9ee040f528fa4721734bc6b
#
_cell.length_a   1.000
_cell.length_b   1.000
_cell.length_c   1.000
_cell.angle_alpha   90.00
_cell.angle_beta   90.00
_cell.angle_gamma   90.00
#
_symmetry.space_group_name_H-M   'P 1'
#
loop_
_entity.id
_entity.type
_entity.pdbx_description
1 polymer ?
#
loop_
_entity_poly.entity_id
_entity_poly.type
_entity_poly.pdbx_seq_one_letter_code
_entity_poly.pdbx_strand_id
1 'polypeptide(L)'
;YLDRIASPPVPTICSGITVGVRMGDVRTRAECRADLRREAQRYWQGFRNSLTETGYLSLTVWVDVAFSSLTYNIGIGAVSGSTAVRRLNAGDVRGACEALTWWTRAGVRARILFPRRQREHAICIRGLP
;
A
#
# COMPACT_ATOMS: atom_id res chain seq x y z
N TYR A 1 5.62 -0.70 -20.21
CA TYR A 1 5.16 0.67 -20.38
C TYR A 1 5.84 1.62 -19.38
N LEU A 2 5.71 2.90 -19.63
CA LEU A 2 6.17 3.94 -18.70
C LEU A 2 5.01 4.40 -17.82
N ASP A 3 5.23 4.37 -16.53
CA ASP A 3 4.28 4.97 -15.57
C ASP A 3 4.49 6.48 -15.57
N ARG A 4 3.61 7.19 -16.26
CA ARG A 4 3.67 8.66 -16.37
C ARG A 4 3.06 9.39 -15.18
N ILE A 5 2.42 8.65 -14.28
CA ILE A 5 1.91 9.20 -13.01
C ILE A 5 3.07 9.38 -12.03
N ALA A 6 4.06 8.50 -12.08
CA ALA A 6 5.25 8.63 -11.26
C ALA A 6 6.08 9.86 -11.70
N SER A 7 6.77 10.47 -10.77
CA SER A 7 7.65 11.60 -11.06
C SER A 7 9.02 11.36 -10.43
N PRO A 8 10.09 11.07 -11.23
CA PRO A 8 10.07 10.94 -12.69
C PRO A 8 9.35 9.65 -13.16
N PRO A 9 8.94 9.60 -14.45
CA PRO A 9 8.37 8.36 -15.01
C PRO A 9 9.34 7.20 -14.91
N VAL A 10 8.84 6.01 -14.59
CA VAL A 10 9.66 4.80 -14.42
C VAL A 10 9.13 3.65 -15.30
N PRO A 11 10.02 2.77 -15.82
CA PRO A 11 9.58 1.57 -16.52
C PRO A 11 8.74 0.70 -15.59
N THR A 12 7.56 0.30 -16.07
CA THR A 12 6.56 -0.41 -15.28
C THR A 12 5.99 -1.57 -16.09
N ILE A 13 5.72 -2.69 -15.45
CA ILE A 13 5.11 -3.86 -16.07
C ILE A 13 4.12 -4.50 -15.09
N CYS A 14 3.19 -5.31 -15.60
CA CYS A 14 2.30 -6.13 -14.77
C CYS A 14 1.55 -5.30 -13.72
N SER A 15 0.86 -4.24 -14.16
CA SER A 15 -0.03 -3.44 -13.29
C SER A 15 0.68 -2.79 -12.10
N GLY A 16 1.90 -2.33 -12.31
CA GLY A 16 2.59 -1.51 -11.32
C GLY A 16 3.94 -2.01 -10.84
N ILE A 17 4.44 -3.12 -11.38
CA ILE A 17 5.77 -3.61 -10.99
C ILE A 17 6.83 -2.76 -11.68
N THR A 18 7.77 -2.24 -10.89
CA THR A 18 8.88 -1.41 -11.39
C THR A 18 10.24 -2.00 -11.08
N VAL A 19 10.35 -2.85 -10.07
CA VAL A 19 11.63 -3.41 -9.62
C VAL A 19 12.20 -4.35 -10.68
N GLY A 20 13.42 -4.05 -11.16
CA GLY A 20 14.10 -4.85 -12.17
C GLY A 20 13.53 -4.73 -13.58
N VAL A 21 12.59 -3.82 -13.82
CA VAL A 21 11.91 -3.66 -15.10
C VAL A 21 12.66 -2.69 -15.98
N ARG A 22 12.84 -3.07 -17.26
CA ARG A 22 13.43 -2.24 -18.32
C ARG A 22 12.42 -2.05 -19.43
N MET A 23 12.53 -0.94 -20.15
CA MET A 23 11.71 -0.72 -21.33
C MET A 23 11.91 -1.85 -22.34
N GLY A 24 10.80 -2.36 -22.88
CA GLY A 24 10.81 -3.48 -23.83
C GLY A 24 10.62 -4.85 -23.19
N ASP A 25 10.61 -4.95 -21.85
CA ASP A 25 10.34 -6.20 -21.15
C ASP A 25 8.93 -6.69 -21.47
N VAL A 26 8.80 -8.01 -21.67
CA VAL A 26 7.54 -8.69 -21.98
C VAL A 26 7.32 -9.79 -20.97
N ARG A 27 6.10 -9.86 -20.41
CA ARG A 27 5.73 -10.88 -19.45
C ARG A 27 4.42 -11.54 -19.84
N THR A 28 4.33 -12.86 -19.68
CA THR A 28 3.07 -13.58 -19.84
C THR A 28 2.12 -13.24 -18.68
N ARG A 29 0.83 -13.56 -18.87
CA ARG A 29 -0.18 -13.38 -17.82
C ARG A 29 0.15 -14.19 -16.57
N ALA A 30 0.62 -15.43 -16.73
CA ALA A 30 1.03 -16.28 -15.62
C ALA A 30 2.24 -15.72 -14.89
N GLU A 31 3.25 -15.24 -15.63
CA GLU A 31 4.42 -14.59 -15.08
C GLU A 31 4.04 -13.31 -14.30
N CYS A 32 3.13 -12.50 -14.84
CA CYS A 32 2.63 -11.30 -14.14
C CYS A 32 1.95 -11.66 -12.83
N ARG A 33 1.13 -12.73 -12.80
CA ARG A 33 0.47 -13.16 -11.56
C ARG A 33 1.50 -13.57 -10.50
N ALA A 34 2.55 -14.30 -10.91
CA ALA A 34 3.61 -14.72 -10.00
C ALA A 34 4.40 -13.52 -9.48
N ASP A 35 4.72 -12.58 -10.35
CA ASP A 35 5.46 -11.36 -9.99
C ASP A 35 4.63 -10.48 -9.04
N LEU A 36 3.34 -10.30 -9.33
CA LEU A 36 2.44 -9.54 -8.46
C LEU A 36 2.30 -10.17 -7.08
N ARG A 37 2.25 -11.50 -7.04
CA ARG A 37 2.16 -12.23 -5.77
C ARG A 37 3.40 -12.00 -4.91
N ARG A 38 4.60 -12.04 -5.52
CA ARG A 38 5.86 -11.76 -4.82
C ARG A 38 5.91 -10.32 -4.33
N GLU A 39 5.52 -9.37 -5.18
CA GLU A 39 5.51 -7.95 -4.82
C GLU A 39 4.51 -7.68 -3.69
N ALA A 40 3.31 -8.22 -3.78
CA ALA A 40 2.31 -8.07 -2.72
C ALA A 40 2.83 -8.62 -1.39
N GLN A 41 3.47 -9.77 -1.42
CA GLN A 41 4.03 -10.39 -0.22
C GLN A 41 5.17 -9.58 0.37
N ARG A 42 6.03 -8.99 -0.48
CA ARG A 42 7.11 -8.11 -0.04
C ARG A 42 6.59 -6.87 0.67
N TYR A 43 5.57 -6.22 0.10
CA TYR A 43 4.97 -5.03 0.70
C TYR A 43 4.22 -5.37 1.99
N TRP A 44 3.48 -6.46 2.00
CA TRP A 44 2.79 -6.95 3.18
C TRP A 44 3.76 -7.25 4.32
N GLN A 45 4.87 -7.93 4.04
CA GLN A 45 5.89 -8.22 5.04
C GLN A 45 6.57 -6.93 5.52
N GLY A 46 6.85 -6.01 4.60
CA GLY A 46 7.43 -4.71 4.94
C GLY A 46 6.54 -3.89 5.86
N PHE A 47 5.24 -3.90 5.61
CA PHE A 47 4.28 -3.27 6.52
C PHE A 47 4.32 -3.93 7.90
N ARG A 48 4.25 -5.25 7.97
CA ARG A 48 4.26 -5.97 9.24
C ARG A 48 5.54 -5.73 10.03
N ASN A 49 6.67 -5.62 9.35
CA ASN A 49 7.96 -5.35 10.00
C ASN A 49 8.00 -3.96 10.67
N SER A 50 7.11 -3.06 10.28
CA SER A 50 7.00 -1.74 10.90
C SER A 50 6.15 -1.73 12.18
N LEU A 51 5.53 -2.85 12.52
CA LEU A 51 4.62 -2.93 13.67
C LEU A 51 5.35 -3.36 14.93
N THR A 52 4.93 -2.75 16.05
CA THR A 52 5.23 -3.26 17.39
C THR A 52 4.34 -4.44 17.70
N GLU A 53 4.60 -5.12 18.82
CA GLU A 53 3.72 -6.19 19.30
C GLU A 53 2.27 -5.69 19.45
N THR A 54 2.07 -4.51 20.03
CA THR A 54 0.74 -3.91 20.17
C THR A 54 0.09 -3.70 18.80
N GLY A 55 0.84 -3.17 17.85
CA GLY A 55 0.32 -2.96 16.48
C GLY A 55 -0.06 -4.27 15.81
N TYR A 56 0.78 -5.28 15.94
CA TYR A 56 0.53 -6.60 15.39
C TYR A 56 -0.73 -7.24 15.98
N LEU A 57 -0.87 -7.20 17.31
CA LEU A 57 -2.02 -7.77 18.01
C LEU A 57 -3.32 -7.00 17.75
N SER A 58 -3.21 -5.76 17.29
CA SER A 58 -4.36 -4.93 16.94
C SER A 58 -4.89 -5.20 15.51
N LEU A 59 -4.17 -5.99 14.70
CA LEU A 59 -4.58 -6.24 13.32
C LEU A 59 -5.83 -7.12 13.27
N THR A 60 -6.82 -6.65 12.54
CA THR A 60 -7.86 -7.52 11.96
C THR A 60 -7.42 -7.86 10.53
N VAL A 61 -8.06 -8.85 9.93
CA VAL A 61 -7.80 -9.16 8.52
C VAL A 61 -8.08 -7.94 7.62
N TRP A 62 -9.08 -7.14 7.97
CA TRP A 62 -9.47 -5.96 7.20
C TRP A 62 -8.44 -4.84 7.31
N VAL A 63 -7.92 -4.59 8.50
CA VAL A 63 -6.85 -3.62 8.73
C VAL A 63 -5.59 -4.04 7.98
N ASP A 64 -5.23 -5.32 8.06
CA ASP A 64 -4.06 -5.86 7.38
C ASP A 64 -4.18 -5.68 5.85
N VAL A 65 -5.33 -5.97 5.27
CA VAL A 65 -5.58 -5.79 3.84
C VAL A 65 -5.47 -4.31 3.45
N ALA A 66 -6.10 -3.42 4.20
CA ALA A 66 -6.10 -1.99 3.91
C ALA A 66 -4.69 -1.40 3.96
N PHE A 67 -3.92 -1.72 4.99
CA PHE A 67 -2.55 -1.22 5.13
C PHE A 67 -1.59 -1.85 4.13
N SER A 68 -1.80 -3.11 3.75
CA SER A 68 -1.02 -3.74 2.71
C SER A 68 -1.25 -3.06 1.36
N SER A 69 -2.50 -2.70 1.05
CA SER A 69 -2.85 -1.93 -0.14
C SER A 69 -2.18 -0.56 -0.13
N LEU A 70 -2.25 0.16 0.98
CA LEU A 70 -1.57 1.45 1.14
C LEU A 70 -0.07 1.31 0.91
N THR A 71 0.54 0.31 1.53
CA THR A 71 1.99 0.07 1.46
C THR A 71 2.42 -0.21 0.02
N TYR A 72 1.65 -1.01 -0.71
CA TYR A 72 1.91 -1.28 -2.13
C TYR A 72 1.90 0.01 -2.95
N ASN A 73 1.02 0.95 -2.61
CA ASN A 73 0.85 2.20 -3.35
C ASN A 73 1.89 3.27 -3.01
N ILE A 74 2.23 3.47 -1.72
CA ILE A 74 3.10 4.56 -1.29
C ILE A 74 4.51 4.10 -0.92
N GLY A 75 4.72 2.81 -0.74
CA GLY A 75 6.02 2.23 -0.41
C GLY A 75 6.20 1.95 1.07
N ILE A 76 7.09 0.99 1.36
CA ILE A 76 7.37 0.51 2.72
C ILE A 76 7.94 1.63 3.60
N GLY A 77 8.87 2.42 3.06
CA GLY A 77 9.50 3.51 3.82
C GLY A 77 8.48 4.56 4.26
N ALA A 78 7.58 4.96 3.36
CA ALA A 78 6.56 5.95 3.67
C ALA A 78 5.58 5.44 4.73
N VAL A 79 5.13 4.19 4.60
CA VAL A 79 4.21 3.59 5.57
C VAL A 79 4.88 3.45 6.93
N SER A 80 6.11 2.98 6.98
CA SER A 80 6.84 2.75 8.25
C SER A 80 6.96 4.02 9.09
N GLY A 81 7.11 5.18 8.47
CA GLY A 81 7.21 6.47 9.14
C GLY A 81 5.89 7.20 9.29
N SER A 82 4.76 6.61 8.90
CA SER A 82 3.48 7.30 8.85
C SER A 82 2.81 7.45 10.21
N THR A 83 1.97 8.48 10.33
CA THR A 83 1.09 8.63 11.50
C THR A 83 0.13 7.44 11.61
N ALA A 84 -0.33 6.90 10.49
CA ALA A 84 -1.22 5.75 10.48
C ALA A 84 -0.59 4.55 11.21
N VAL A 85 0.67 4.22 10.91
CA VAL A 85 1.38 3.13 11.59
C VAL A 85 1.65 3.47 13.06
N ARG A 86 2.01 4.71 13.37
CA ARG A 86 2.20 5.12 14.76
C ARG A 86 0.93 4.93 15.60
N ARG A 87 -0.22 5.27 15.05
CA ARG A 87 -1.52 5.08 15.72
C ARG A 87 -1.84 3.61 15.91
N LEU A 88 -1.56 2.80 14.89
CA LEU A 88 -1.74 1.36 14.95
C LEU A 88 -0.85 0.74 16.05
N ASN A 89 0.39 1.18 16.13
CA ASN A 89 1.34 0.72 17.16
C ASN A 89 0.96 1.18 18.56
N ALA A 90 0.13 2.20 18.68
CA ALA A 90 -0.43 2.65 19.95
C ALA A 90 -1.76 1.95 20.30
N GLY A 91 -2.23 1.05 19.45
CA GLY A 91 -3.51 0.36 19.63
C GLY A 91 -4.72 1.15 19.18
N ASP A 92 -4.52 2.34 18.59
CA ASP A 92 -5.59 3.20 18.08
C ASP A 92 -5.91 2.81 16.64
N VAL A 93 -6.66 1.73 16.47
CA VAL A 93 -6.97 1.17 15.16
C VAL A 93 -7.85 2.12 14.35
N ARG A 94 -8.88 2.68 14.97
CA ARG A 94 -9.79 3.60 14.29
C ARG A 94 -9.08 4.86 13.82
N GLY A 95 -8.22 5.43 14.66
CA GLY A 95 -7.39 6.57 14.30
C GLY A 95 -6.36 6.23 13.22
N ALA A 96 -5.85 5.01 13.22
CA ALA A 96 -4.94 4.53 12.17
C ALA A 96 -5.66 4.47 10.82
N CYS A 97 -6.87 3.95 10.79
CA CYS A 97 -7.69 3.88 9.57
C CYS A 97 -8.02 5.29 9.04
N GLU A 98 -8.26 6.24 9.93
CA GLU A 98 -8.49 7.63 9.55
C GLU A 98 -7.24 8.25 8.93
N ALA A 99 -6.08 8.10 9.57
CA ALA A 99 -4.82 8.66 9.10
C ALA A 99 -4.36 8.07 7.76
N LEU A 100 -4.79 6.86 7.45
CA LEU A 100 -4.55 6.24 6.16
C LEU A 100 -5.10 7.10 5.02
N THR A 101 -6.23 7.76 5.22
CA THR A 101 -6.87 8.61 4.20
C THR A 101 -6.08 9.87 3.86
N TRP A 102 -5.09 10.23 4.66
CA TRP A 102 -4.29 11.43 4.43
C TRP A 102 -3.33 11.30 3.25
N TRP A 103 -3.11 10.09 2.75
CA TRP A 103 -2.19 9.82 1.64
C TRP A 103 -2.85 10.06 0.28
N THR A 104 -3.29 11.30 0.08
CA THR A 104 -3.92 11.76 -1.17
C THR A 104 -3.17 12.90 -1.84
N ARG A 105 -2.17 13.49 -1.16
CA ARG A 105 -1.44 14.66 -1.64
C ARG A 105 -0.36 14.23 -2.63
N ALA A 106 -0.70 14.27 -3.93
CA ALA A 106 0.25 13.93 -4.98
C ALA A 106 -0.05 14.70 -6.28
N GLY A 107 -0.46 15.97 -6.19
CA GLY A 107 -0.75 16.80 -7.35
C GLY A 107 -1.79 16.16 -8.25
N VAL A 108 -1.42 15.89 -9.52
CA VAL A 108 -2.32 15.28 -10.50
C VAL A 108 -2.80 13.88 -10.08
N ARG A 109 -2.10 13.24 -9.15
CA ARG A 109 -2.50 11.93 -8.63
C ARG A 109 -3.69 11.98 -7.69
N ALA A 110 -4.06 13.16 -7.18
CA ALA A 110 -5.13 13.28 -6.20
C ALA A 110 -6.43 12.68 -6.69
N ARG A 111 -6.74 12.80 -7.99
CA ARG A 111 -7.93 12.22 -8.60
C ARG A 111 -7.96 10.69 -8.54
N ILE A 112 -6.80 10.06 -8.55
CA ILE A 112 -6.65 8.60 -8.52
C ILE A 112 -6.56 8.11 -7.08
N LEU A 113 -5.82 8.84 -6.26
CA LEU A 113 -5.50 8.42 -4.89
C LEU A 113 -6.66 8.59 -3.93
N PHE A 114 -7.47 9.63 -4.10
CA PHE A 114 -8.59 9.88 -3.20
C PHE A 114 -9.59 8.73 -3.19
N PRO A 115 -10.12 8.25 -4.33
CA PRO A 115 -11.01 7.09 -4.32
C PRO A 115 -10.37 5.84 -3.75
N ARG A 116 -9.07 5.62 -4.01
CA ARG A 116 -8.34 4.48 -3.47
C ARG A 116 -8.28 4.54 -1.95
N ARG A 117 -7.96 5.70 -1.39
CA ARG A 117 -7.93 5.87 0.08
C ARG A 117 -9.31 5.67 0.70
N GLN A 118 -10.36 6.11 0.02
CA GLN A 118 -11.73 5.87 0.49
C GLN A 118 -12.09 4.39 0.53
N ARG A 119 -11.70 3.63 -0.48
CA ARG A 119 -11.91 2.18 -0.50
C ARG A 119 -11.11 1.48 0.59
N GLU A 120 -9.85 1.86 0.77
CA GLU A 120 -8.99 1.30 1.81
C GLU A 120 -9.54 1.62 3.20
N HIS A 121 -10.02 2.83 3.41
CA HIS A 121 -10.65 3.23 4.67
C HIS A 121 -11.88 2.37 4.97
N ALA A 122 -12.75 2.20 4.00
CA ALA A 122 -13.96 1.37 4.16
C ALA A 122 -13.62 -0.07 4.54
N ILE A 123 -12.56 -0.63 3.94
CA ILE A 123 -12.06 -1.96 4.30
C ILE A 123 -11.48 -1.93 5.72
N CYS A 124 -10.67 -0.93 6.03
CA CYS A 124 -9.94 -0.82 7.29
C CYS A 124 -10.88 -0.81 8.50
N ILE A 125 -11.99 -0.09 8.41
CA ILE A 125 -12.96 0.03 9.51
C ILE A 125 -13.93 -1.13 9.60
N ARG A 126 -13.93 -2.04 8.62
CA ARG A 126 -14.85 -3.17 8.61
C ARG A 126 -14.58 -4.06 9.82
N GLY A 127 -15.63 -4.41 10.55
CA GLY A 127 -15.52 -5.23 11.75
C GLY A 127 -15.11 -4.47 13.01
N LEU A 128 -14.86 -3.18 12.95
CA LEU A 128 -14.63 -2.37 14.14
C LEU A 128 -15.96 -2.03 14.81
N PRO A 129 -16.02 -2.00 16.16
CA PRO A 129 -17.23 -1.62 16.89
C PRO A 129 -17.63 -0.17 16.66
#